data_f14652012e167b886a0b10ba27dd7b76
#
_entry.id   f14652012e167b886a0b10ba27dd7b76
#
_cell.length_a   1.000
_cell.length_b   1.000
_cell.length_c   1.000
_cell.angle_alpha   90.00
_cell.angle_beta   90.00
_cell.angle_gamma   90.00
#
_symmetry.space_group_name_H-M   'P 1'
#
loop_
_entity.id
_entity.type
_entity.pdbx_description
1 polymer ?
#
loop_
_entity_poly.entity_id
_entity_poly.type
_entity_poly.pdbx_seq_one_letter_code
_entity_poly.pdbx_strand_id
1 'polypeptide(L)'
;MSSTKLKTRTTRKDANEKNSNKISSHSRLFLVLLTFRVSSAFHNLIHDCDETFQTIEPVHFLLCDIGLQSWELSGKYKLRSYLYVLLHAWIGLPVRFLLGCGGGKEVAFYAMRVLLAILSARGDCFLVEECLKIEPKIGATVLLVLSFATGAYVSSTAMLPNSFAMMCVTRAVASSIEYANFRATRDEFGECIAKEEVKKKKKKKEKVSDDEEEDGDDVVVEETLVIESRAMERACMWCVVGVLLGWPFAGVACVPIGALSMWMVSAWRTAKAIVLPAVVLFCLSTLCDTFFYGGFSNGILKTEWTSSLVNIVKYNVRGSGGSELYGTENWSFYLRNLALHFNVAFPLAFVAPIMALFSHAFQRILEAKQKKTKASSSTSKRRKVPWLALLFCALPFHVALVFFSLMPHKEERFLYIVYGPLALSTGITVAAIFDTFKTFSRVIKRAKIGQFIKSSQRAFSLLGALLGVLSLMLFIVLSASRTFALITYYGAPIEVYASLPVNPLEWLPDKRPSDDINVCVGDEWYRFPSHFHLPNEKYRIR
;
A
#
# COMPACT_ATOMS: atom_id res chain seq x y z
N MET A 1 44.22 -31.25 -3.77
CA MET A 1 43.17 -31.01 -2.74
C MET A 1 43.19 -29.61 -2.10
N SER A 2 44.21 -28.78 -2.26
CA SER A 2 44.28 -27.43 -1.63
C SER A 2 43.55 -26.32 -2.41
N SER A 3 43.52 -26.37 -3.75
CA SER A 3 42.93 -25.33 -4.62
C SER A 3 41.39 -25.28 -4.59
N THR A 4 40.72 -26.43 -4.40
CA THR A 4 39.25 -26.51 -4.36
C THR A 4 38.67 -25.96 -3.05
N LYS A 5 39.39 -26.13 -1.91
CA LYS A 5 38.96 -25.57 -0.61
C LYS A 5 39.09 -24.04 -0.54
N LEU A 6 40.01 -23.45 -1.30
CA LEU A 6 40.17 -21.98 -1.33
C LEU A 6 39.06 -21.32 -2.18
N LYS A 7 38.65 -21.91 -3.30
CA LYS A 7 37.55 -21.39 -4.14
C LYS A 7 36.16 -21.46 -3.43
N THR A 8 35.89 -22.52 -2.68
CA THR A 8 34.64 -22.65 -1.91
C THR A 8 34.58 -21.69 -0.72
N ARG A 9 35.74 -21.32 -0.12
CA ARG A 9 35.79 -20.39 1.00
C ARG A 9 35.61 -18.92 0.57
N THR A 10 36.11 -18.54 -0.60
CA THR A 10 35.89 -17.21 -1.21
C THR A 10 34.45 -17.03 -1.65
N THR A 11 33.83 -18.00 -2.35
CA THR A 11 32.43 -17.91 -2.75
C THR A 11 31.46 -17.83 -1.57
N ARG A 12 31.78 -18.53 -0.44
CA ARG A 12 30.96 -18.48 0.78
C ARG A 12 31.12 -17.16 1.54
N LYS A 13 32.30 -16.54 1.52
CA LYS A 13 32.53 -15.17 2.07
C LYS A 13 31.78 -14.13 1.24
N ASP A 14 31.88 -14.17 -0.08
CA ASP A 14 31.21 -13.24 -0.98
C ASP A 14 29.68 -13.36 -0.89
N ALA A 15 29.14 -14.57 -0.70
CA ALA A 15 27.72 -14.81 -0.47
C ALA A 15 27.25 -14.26 0.90
N ASN A 16 28.05 -14.45 1.94
CA ASN A 16 27.75 -13.91 3.28
C ASN A 16 27.84 -12.38 3.32
N GLU A 17 28.81 -11.77 2.63
CA GLU A 17 28.95 -10.32 2.53
C GLU A 17 27.82 -9.68 1.72
N LYS A 18 27.40 -10.31 0.62
CA LYS A 18 26.19 -9.90 -0.14
C LYS A 18 24.92 -10.02 0.69
N ASN A 19 24.78 -11.06 1.48
CA ASN A 19 23.62 -11.25 2.36
C ASN A 19 23.60 -10.23 3.51
N SER A 20 24.74 -9.96 4.13
CA SER A 20 24.89 -8.92 5.16
C SER A 20 24.57 -7.54 4.63
N ASN A 21 25.07 -7.18 3.44
CA ASN A 21 24.79 -5.91 2.79
C ASN A 21 23.31 -5.76 2.39
N LYS A 22 22.64 -6.84 2.00
CA LYS A 22 21.22 -6.86 1.66
C LYS A 22 20.34 -6.66 2.91
N ILE A 23 20.66 -7.33 4.01
CA ILE A 23 19.97 -7.17 5.31
C ILE A 23 20.15 -5.73 5.81
N SER A 24 21.36 -5.17 5.74
CA SER A 24 21.63 -3.78 6.11
C SER A 24 20.87 -2.75 5.27
N SER A 25 20.66 -3.02 3.97
CA SER A 25 19.88 -2.15 3.09
C SER A 25 18.39 -2.18 3.40
N HIS A 26 17.81 -3.37 3.58
CA HIS A 26 16.41 -3.56 4.00
C HIS A 26 16.12 -2.83 5.31
N SER A 27 16.96 -3.04 6.32
CA SER A 27 16.79 -2.41 7.64
C SER A 27 16.82 -0.89 7.56
N ARG A 28 17.68 -0.30 6.72
CA ARG A 28 17.75 1.16 6.53
C ARG A 28 16.50 1.73 5.88
N LEU A 29 16.01 1.11 4.82
CA LEU A 29 14.78 1.54 4.14
C LEU A 29 13.57 1.46 5.07
N PHE A 30 13.46 0.36 5.80
CA PHE A 30 12.41 0.17 6.79
C PHE A 30 12.46 1.24 7.89
N LEU A 31 13.65 1.53 8.45
CA LEU A 31 13.81 2.54 9.50
C LEU A 31 13.43 3.95 9.00
N VAL A 32 13.81 4.31 7.78
CA VAL A 32 13.40 5.61 7.19
C VAL A 32 11.88 5.70 7.13
N LEU A 33 11.19 4.73 6.53
CA LEU A 33 9.73 4.73 6.43
C LEU A 33 9.07 4.68 7.80
N LEU A 34 9.60 3.86 8.72
CA LEU A 34 9.09 3.74 10.08
C LEU A 34 9.15 5.07 10.84
N THR A 35 10.21 5.87 10.67
CA THR A 35 10.32 7.19 11.32
C THR A 35 9.14 8.09 10.93
N PHE A 36 8.79 8.17 9.64
CA PHE A 36 7.64 8.96 9.20
C PHE A 36 6.31 8.39 9.71
N ARG A 37 6.15 7.06 9.75
CA ARG A 37 4.93 6.40 10.22
C ARG A 37 4.76 6.50 11.73
N VAL A 38 5.83 6.39 12.50
CA VAL A 38 5.80 6.60 13.97
C VAL A 38 5.51 8.06 14.29
N SER A 39 6.09 9.01 13.56
CA SER A 39 5.69 10.44 13.68
C SER A 39 4.19 10.60 13.42
N SER A 40 3.64 9.95 12.39
CA SER A 40 2.19 9.96 12.16
C SER A 40 1.41 9.33 13.32
N ALA A 41 1.88 8.23 13.92
CA ALA A 41 1.17 7.60 15.04
C ALA A 41 0.93 8.54 16.22
N PHE A 42 1.90 9.43 16.51
CA PHE A 42 1.82 10.34 17.65
C PHE A 42 1.22 11.71 17.33
N HIS A 43 1.36 12.21 16.11
CA HIS A 43 0.96 13.58 15.78
C HIS A 43 -0.20 13.66 14.77
N ASN A 44 -0.61 12.54 14.18
CA ASN A 44 -1.71 12.56 13.23
C ASN A 44 -3.04 12.76 13.96
N LEU A 45 -3.91 13.49 13.31
CA LEU A 45 -5.25 13.77 13.79
C LEU A 45 -6.19 12.59 13.55
N ILE A 46 -7.40 12.71 14.06
CA ILE A 46 -8.56 11.97 13.58
C ILE A 46 -9.18 12.83 12.47
N HIS A 47 -9.14 12.36 11.23
CA HIS A 47 -9.58 13.14 10.06
C HIS A 47 -11.02 12.89 9.66
N ASP A 48 -11.63 11.85 10.20
CA ASP A 48 -12.92 11.33 9.73
C ASP A 48 -13.76 10.86 10.91
N CYS A 49 -15.04 11.22 10.92
CA CYS A 49 -15.97 10.80 11.98
C CYS A 49 -16.12 9.28 12.05
N ASP A 50 -16.02 8.60 10.92
CA ASP A 50 -16.12 7.14 10.86
C ASP A 50 -14.93 6.46 11.56
N GLU A 51 -13.75 7.09 11.63
CA GLU A 51 -12.63 6.58 12.41
C GLU A 51 -13.03 6.47 13.89
N THR A 52 -13.64 7.52 14.42
CA THR A 52 -14.12 7.54 15.81
C THR A 52 -15.28 6.58 16.01
N PHE A 53 -16.37 6.74 15.25
CA PHE A 53 -17.64 6.07 15.57
C PHE A 53 -17.71 4.62 15.09
N GLN A 54 -16.90 4.23 14.11
CA GLN A 54 -16.90 2.86 13.59
C GLN A 54 -15.77 1.99 14.16
N THR A 55 -14.70 2.61 14.69
CA THR A 55 -13.54 1.84 15.18
C THR A 55 -13.13 2.26 16.58
N ILE A 56 -12.78 3.54 16.82
CA ILE A 56 -12.19 3.98 18.08
C ILE A 56 -13.16 3.77 19.24
N GLU A 57 -14.39 4.26 19.16
CA GLU A 57 -15.40 4.11 20.20
C GLU A 57 -15.84 2.65 20.43
N PRO A 58 -16.10 1.83 19.38
CA PRO A 58 -16.34 0.40 19.57
C PRO A 58 -15.17 -0.35 20.21
N VAL A 59 -13.93 0.00 19.90
CA VAL A 59 -12.75 -0.57 20.58
C VAL A 59 -12.72 -0.18 22.04
N HIS A 60 -12.97 1.10 22.36
CA HIS A 60 -13.03 1.56 23.75
C HIS A 60 -14.14 0.84 24.53
N PHE A 61 -15.30 0.64 23.90
CA PHE A 61 -16.39 -0.15 24.47
C PHE A 61 -15.97 -1.58 24.79
N LEU A 62 -15.29 -2.25 23.87
CA LEU A 62 -14.81 -3.63 24.11
C LEU A 62 -13.72 -3.71 25.18
N LEU A 63 -12.94 -2.65 25.36
CA LEU A 63 -11.87 -2.61 26.37
C LEU A 63 -12.37 -2.22 27.75
N CYS A 64 -13.31 -1.27 27.85
CA CYS A 64 -13.66 -0.58 29.09
C CYS A 64 -15.17 -0.55 29.39
N ASP A 65 -16.00 -1.27 28.63
CA ASP A 65 -17.46 -1.30 28.75
C ASP A 65 -18.14 0.09 28.64
N ILE A 66 -17.42 1.08 28.12
CA ILE A 66 -17.85 2.46 27.92
C ILE A 66 -17.48 2.90 26.50
N GLY A 67 -18.41 3.48 25.76
CA GLY A 67 -18.14 3.97 24.41
C GLY A 67 -19.43 4.28 23.66
N LEU A 68 -19.34 5.18 22.70
CA LEU A 68 -20.46 5.47 21.81
C LEU A 68 -20.66 4.32 20.83
N GLN A 69 -21.89 3.83 20.77
CA GLN A 69 -22.33 2.84 19.78
C GLN A 69 -23.12 3.56 18.70
N SER A 70 -22.54 3.73 17.52
CA SER A 70 -23.24 4.34 16.39
C SER A 70 -24.44 3.50 15.94
N TRP A 71 -25.37 4.14 15.24
CA TRP A 71 -26.55 3.45 14.67
C TRP A 71 -26.19 2.29 13.75
N GLU A 72 -25.02 2.33 13.11
CA GLU A 72 -24.50 1.29 12.23
C GLU A 72 -24.21 -0.03 12.96
N LEU A 73 -23.84 0.07 14.26
CA LEU A 73 -23.62 -1.07 15.15
C LEU A 73 -24.91 -1.54 15.84
N SER A 74 -26.04 -0.84 15.63
CA SER A 74 -27.29 -1.24 16.24
C SER A 74 -27.77 -2.60 15.73
N GLY A 75 -28.53 -3.32 16.56
CA GLY A 75 -29.15 -4.60 16.20
C GLY A 75 -30.08 -4.55 14.98
N LYS A 76 -30.53 -3.34 14.58
CA LYS A 76 -31.36 -3.12 13.39
C LYS A 76 -30.55 -3.14 12.10
N TYR A 77 -29.36 -2.52 12.08
CA TYR A 77 -28.59 -2.32 10.86
C TYR A 77 -27.40 -3.29 10.74
N LYS A 78 -26.66 -3.55 11.80
CA LYS A 78 -25.55 -4.51 11.86
C LYS A 78 -24.56 -4.33 10.68
N LEU A 79 -24.13 -3.08 10.40
CA LEU A 79 -23.37 -2.73 9.21
C LEU A 79 -21.85 -2.88 9.41
N ARG A 80 -21.35 -2.87 10.65
CA ARG A 80 -19.92 -2.88 10.95
C ARG A 80 -19.50 -4.22 11.53
N SER A 81 -18.39 -4.76 11.01
CA SER A 81 -17.88 -6.06 11.48
C SER A 81 -17.09 -5.91 12.77
N TYR A 82 -17.49 -6.67 13.77
CA TYR A 82 -16.73 -6.78 15.02
C TYR A 82 -15.36 -7.44 14.84
N LEU A 83 -15.17 -8.23 13.78
CA LEU A 83 -13.85 -8.81 13.51
C LEU A 83 -12.79 -7.73 13.28
N TYR A 84 -13.14 -6.65 12.57
CA TYR A 84 -12.23 -5.51 12.37
C TYR A 84 -11.95 -4.77 13.69
N VAL A 85 -12.97 -4.54 14.50
CA VAL A 85 -12.85 -3.89 15.81
C VAL A 85 -11.96 -4.73 16.74
N LEU A 86 -12.13 -6.06 16.74
CA LEU A 86 -11.33 -6.99 17.54
C LEU A 86 -9.84 -6.98 17.17
N LEU A 87 -9.49 -6.77 15.89
CA LEU A 87 -8.08 -6.65 15.49
C LEU A 87 -7.37 -5.50 16.23
N HIS A 88 -8.08 -4.42 16.51
CA HIS A 88 -7.57 -3.28 17.27
C HIS A 88 -7.66 -3.52 18.78
N ALA A 89 -8.79 -4.02 19.27
CA ALA A 89 -8.99 -4.30 20.69
C ALA A 89 -7.97 -5.31 21.22
N TRP A 90 -7.57 -6.30 20.41
CA TRP A 90 -6.54 -7.28 20.77
C TRP A 90 -5.22 -6.63 21.18
N ILE A 91 -4.87 -5.50 20.56
CA ILE A 91 -3.64 -4.75 20.89
C ILE A 91 -3.82 -3.94 22.18
N GLY A 92 -5.02 -3.41 22.40
CA GLY A 92 -5.35 -2.64 23.60
C GLY A 92 -5.51 -3.52 24.87
N LEU A 93 -5.90 -4.80 24.72
CA LEU A 93 -6.14 -5.70 25.84
C LEU A 93 -4.96 -5.86 26.81
N PRO A 94 -3.71 -6.12 26.36
CA PRO A 94 -2.57 -6.20 27.27
C PRO A 94 -2.32 -4.90 28.03
N VAL A 95 -2.50 -3.75 27.37
CA VAL A 95 -2.34 -2.42 27.98
C VAL A 95 -3.41 -2.20 29.07
N ARG A 96 -4.67 -2.51 28.73
CA ARG A 96 -5.78 -2.46 29.71
C ARG A 96 -5.51 -3.35 30.91
N PHE A 97 -5.05 -4.60 30.68
CA PHE A 97 -4.77 -5.53 31.76
C PHE A 97 -3.69 -5.04 32.71
N LEU A 98 -2.65 -4.36 32.19
CA LEU A 98 -1.53 -3.87 32.98
C LEU A 98 -1.82 -2.51 33.67
N LEU A 99 -2.54 -1.62 33.00
CA LEU A 99 -2.69 -0.20 33.42
C LEU A 99 -4.13 0.18 33.78
N GLY A 100 -5.09 -0.68 33.56
CA GLY A 100 -6.52 -0.37 33.73
C GLY A 100 -7.07 0.58 32.67
N CYS A 101 -8.37 0.89 32.77
CA CYS A 101 -9.04 1.81 31.84
C CYS A 101 -8.80 3.30 32.18
N GLY A 102 -8.52 3.62 33.44
CA GLY A 102 -8.31 5.01 33.87
C GLY A 102 -7.05 5.63 33.27
N GLY A 103 -5.89 5.00 33.47
CA GLY A 103 -4.59 5.52 32.97
C GLY A 103 -4.07 4.87 31.71
N GLY A 104 -4.59 3.68 31.34
CA GLY A 104 -4.09 2.88 30.24
C GLY A 104 -4.73 3.17 28.87
N LYS A 105 -5.86 3.86 28.81
CA LYS A 105 -6.63 4.06 27.58
C LYS A 105 -5.88 4.85 26.50
N GLU A 106 -5.24 5.96 26.85
CA GLU A 106 -4.42 6.71 25.90
C GLU A 106 -3.22 5.88 25.40
N VAL A 107 -2.56 5.14 26.32
CA VAL A 107 -1.48 4.23 25.96
C VAL A 107 -1.97 3.16 24.98
N ALA A 108 -3.17 2.61 25.19
CA ALA A 108 -3.78 1.64 24.28
C ALA A 108 -4.06 2.26 22.90
N PHE A 109 -4.58 3.50 22.86
CA PHE A 109 -4.80 4.24 21.62
C PHE A 109 -3.51 4.40 20.80
N TYR A 110 -2.44 4.91 21.44
CA TYR A 110 -1.17 5.09 20.75
C TYR A 110 -0.49 3.75 20.42
N ALA A 111 -0.64 2.72 21.24
CA ALA A 111 -0.12 1.38 20.92
C ALA A 111 -0.75 0.82 19.62
N MET A 112 -2.06 0.99 19.44
CA MET A 112 -2.74 0.60 18.21
C MET A 112 -2.20 1.40 17.00
N ARG A 113 -2.04 2.71 17.11
CA ARG A 113 -1.48 3.55 16.05
C ARG A 113 -0.03 3.18 15.71
N VAL A 114 0.80 2.89 16.71
CA VAL A 114 2.18 2.46 16.50
C VAL A 114 2.24 1.11 15.76
N LEU A 115 1.35 0.16 16.09
CA LEU A 115 1.29 -1.08 15.32
C LEU A 115 0.88 -0.83 13.85
N LEU A 116 -0.11 0.03 13.61
CA LEU A 116 -0.48 0.42 12.25
C LEU A 116 0.69 1.08 11.51
N ALA A 117 1.46 1.93 12.20
CA ALA A 117 2.69 2.53 11.68
C ALA A 117 3.71 1.47 11.24
N ILE A 118 3.94 0.45 12.07
CA ILE A 118 4.87 -0.66 11.76
C ILE A 118 4.37 -1.47 10.55
N LEU A 119 3.08 -1.80 10.52
CA LEU A 119 2.47 -2.57 9.43
C LEU A 119 2.50 -1.79 8.09
N SER A 120 2.18 -0.49 8.14
CA SER A 120 2.27 0.40 6.98
C SER A 120 3.71 0.52 6.47
N ALA A 121 4.66 0.84 7.36
CA ALA A 121 6.08 0.95 7.00
C ALA A 121 6.62 -0.35 6.38
N ARG A 122 6.20 -1.51 6.89
CA ARG A 122 6.61 -2.81 6.35
C ARG A 122 6.03 -3.08 4.96
N GLY A 123 4.77 -2.68 4.72
CA GLY A 123 4.14 -2.77 3.40
C GLY A 123 4.83 -1.88 2.38
N ASP A 124 5.06 -0.63 2.77
CA ASP A 124 5.72 0.39 1.95
C ASP A 124 7.17 0.00 1.63
N CYS A 125 7.93 -0.50 2.62
CA CYS A 125 9.30 -0.98 2.43
C CYS A 125 9.37 -2.10 1.39
N PHE A 126 8.45 -3.07 1.45
CA PHE A 126 8.39 -4.14 0.48
C PHE A 126 8.10 -3.63 -0.94
N LEU A 127 7.18 -2.67 -1.09
CA LEU A 127 6.91 -2.02 -2.37
C LEU A 127 8.16 -1.31 -2.93
N VAL A 128 8.85 -0.53 -2.09
CA VAL A 128 10.08 0.19 -2.47
C VAL A 128 11.16 -0.78 -2.92
N GLU A 129 11.38 -1.88 -2.18
CA GLU A 129 12.40 -2.88 -2.52
C GLU A 129 12.14 -3.56 -3.85
N GLU A 130 10.91 -3.98 -4.10
CA GLU A 130 10.56 -4.61 -5.37
C GLU A 130 10.71 -3.63 -6.55
N CYS A 131 10.35 -2.36 -6.34
CA CYS A 131 10.59 -1.30 -7.31
C CYS A 131 12.08 -1.04 -7.57
N LEU A 132 12.92 -1.03 -6.52
CA LEU A 132 14.38 -0.86 -6.65
C LEU A 132 15.02 -1.99 -7.45
N LYS A 133 14.52 -3.21 -7.35
CA LYS A 133 14.99 -4.37 -8.11
C LYS A 133 14.69 -4.25 -9.61
N ILE A 134 13.55 -3.66 -9.98
CA ILE A 134 13.17 -3.43 -11.39
C ILE A 134 13.98 -2.27 -11.99
N GLU A 135 13.85 -1.09 -11.39
CA GLU A 135 14.53 0.14 -11.83
C GLU A 135 14.75 1.04 -10.59
N PRO A 136 16.00 1.35 -10.24
CA PRO A 136 16.33 2.14 -9.05
C PRO A 136 15.61 3.50 -8.98
N LYS A 137 15.30 4.11 -10.11
CA LYS A 137 14.60 5.40 -10.16
C LYS A 137 13.14 5.25 -9.73
N ILE A 138 12.47 4.15 -10.10
CA ILE A 138 11.11 3.87 -9.64
C ILE A 138 11.12 3.75 -8.13
N GLY A 139 12.00 2.88 -7.59
CA GLY A 139 12.05 2.66 -6.14
C GLY A 139 12.42 3.90 -5.33
N ALA A 140 13.38 4.70 -5.80
CA ALA A 140 13.75 5.95 -5.14
C ALA A 140 12.59 6.97 -5.14
N THR A 141 11.86 7.09 -6.24
CA THR A 141 10.68 7.98 -6.32
C THR A 141 9.56 7.48 -5.40
N VAL A 142 9.28 6.17 -5.39
CA VAL A 142 8.27 5.58 -4.49
C VAL A 142 8.63 5.85 -3.03
N LEU A 143 9.90 5.65 -2.65
CA LEU A 143 10.40 5.96 -1.30
C LEU A 143 10.14 7.42 -0.92
N LEU A 144 10.48 8.36 -1.80
CA LEU A 144 10.28 9.80 -1.56
C LEU A 144 8.80 10.15 -1.41
N VAL A 145 7.95 9.65 -2.32
CA VAL A 145 6.51 9.93 -2.26
C VAL A 145 5.89 9.36 -0.98
N LEU A 146 6.18 8.11 -0.63
CA LEU A 146 5.64 7.49 0.58
C LEU A 146 6.19 8.12 1.87
N SER A 147 7.41 8.65 1.87
CA SER A 147 7.98 9.33 3.03
C SER A 147 7.38 10.70 3.27
N PHE A 148 7.22 11.51 2.23
CA PHE A 148 6.89 12.93 2.38
C PHE A 148 5.45 13.31 2.04
N ALA A 149 4.73 12.54 1.21
CA ALA A 149 3.37 12.92 0.84
C ALA A 149 2.44 12.98 2.06
N THR A 150 1.72 14.08 2.21
CA THR A 150 0.77 14.30 3.30
C THR A 150 -0.31 13.20 3.32
N GLY A 151 -0.83 12.79 2.16
CA GLY A 151 -1.81 11.70 2.09
C GLY A 151 -1.28 10.39 2.65
N ALA A 152 -0.02 10.04 2.37
CA ALA A 152 0.61 8.84 2.93
C ALA A 152 0.86 8.97 4.44
N TYR A 153 1.13 10.17 4.94
CA TYR A 153 1.27 10.44 6.37
C TYR A 153 -0.06 10.25 7.09
N VAL A 154 -1.13 10.91 6.62
CA VAL A 154 -2.46 10.89 7.24
C VAL A 154 -3.06 9.48 7.25
N SER A 155 -3.05 8.79 6.12
CA SER A 155 -3.72 7.49 5.95
C SER A 155 -3.01 6.32 6.66
N SER A 156 -1.72 6.46 7.00
CA SER A 156 -0.90 5.34 7.45
C SER A 156 -1.24 4.79 8.84
N THR A 157 -1.80 5.63 9.71
CA THR A 157 -2.08 5.32 11.12
C THR A 157 -3.54 5.54 11.50
N ALA A 158 -4.39 5.94 10.55
CA ALA A 158 -5.82 6.03 10.77
C ALA A 158 -6.41 4.63 10.97
N MET A 159 -7.24 4.49 12.02
CA MET A 159 -7.89 3.21 12.38
C MET A 159 -9.11 2.92 11.49
N LEU A 160 -9.07 3.38 10.25
CA LEU A 160 -10.13 3.19 9.26
C LEU A 160 -9.97 1.87 8.50
N PRO A 161 -11.07 1.18 8.17
CA PRO A 161 -11.03 0.02 7.27
C PRO A 161 -10.36 0.31 5.92
N ASN A 162 -10.50 1.54 5.42
CA ASN A 162 -9.84 2.02 4.19
C ASN A 162 -8.31 2.07 4.32
N SER A 163 -7.78 2.48 5.47
CA SER A 163 -6.34 2.51 5.76
C SER A 163 -5.75 1.09 5.83
N PHE A 164 -6.48 0.17 6.44
CA PHE A 164 -6.09 -1.24 6.45
C PHE A 164 -6.12 -1.84 5.03
N ALA A 165 -7.17 -1.56 4.25
CA ALA A 165 -7.26 -1.97 2.85
C ALA A 165 -6.12 -1.36 2.01
N MET A 166 -5.69 -0.12 2.26
CA MET A 166 -4.53 0.50 1.64
C MET A 166 -3.26 -0.32 1.85
N MET A 167 -3.00 -0.75 3.09
CA MET A 167 -1.83 -1.59 3.39
C MET A 167 -1.89 -2.91 2.61
N CYS A 168 -3.06 -3.52 2.51
CA CYS A 168 -3.28 -4.76 1.78
C CYS A 168 -3.09 -4.56 0.26
N VAL A 169 -3.67 -3.52 -0.33
CA VAL A 169 -3.50 -3.21 -1.78
C VAL A 169 -2.03 -2.88 -2.10
N THR A 170 -1.36 -2.11 -1.23
CA THR A 170 0.08 -1.84 -1.38
C THR A 170 0.90 -3.13 -1.40
N ARG A 171 0.60 -4.08 -0.50
CA ARG A 171 1.23 -5.41 -0.45
C ARG A 171 0.91 -6.26 -1.68
N ALA A 172 -0.34 -6.19 -2.16
CA ALA A 172 -0.75 -6.89 -3.38
C ALA A 172 -0.01 -6.38 -4.62
N VAL A 173 0.12 -5.06 -4.77
CA VAL A 173 0.89 -4.43 -5.84
C VAL A 173 2.37 -4.80 -5.73
N ALA A 174 2.96 -4.75 -4.52
CA ALA A 174 4.35 -5.13 -4.31
C ALA A 174 4.61 -6.60 -4.69
N SER A 175 3.70 -7.52 -4.32
CA SER A 175 3.79 -8.94 -4.72
C SER A 175 3.63 -9.13 -6.24
N SER A 176 2.83 -8.30 -6.91
CA SER A 176 2.71 -8.31 -8.37
C SER A 176 3.99 -7.82 -9.06
N ILE A 177 4.68 -6.84 -8.46
CA ILE A 177 5.99 -6.37 -8.93
C ILE A 177 7.07 -7.45 -8.68
N GLU A 178 7.02 -8.13 -7.54
CA GLU A 178 7.88 -9.29 -7.24
C GLU A 178 7.74 -10.37 -8.32
N TYR A 179 6.51 -10.71 -8.71
CA TYR A 179 6.23 -11.60 -9.84
C TYR A 179 6.88 -11.11 -11.14
N ALA A 180 6.72 -9.82 -11.48
CA ALA A 180 7.32 -9.24 -12.66
C ALA A 180 8.87 -9.28 -12.63
N ASN A 181 9.46 -9.15 -11.44
CA ASN A 181 10.90 -9.30 -11.22
C ASN A 181 11.38 -10.72 -11.51
N PHE A 182 10.70 -11.73 -10.97
CA PHE A 182 11.05 -13.14 -11.22
C PHE A 182 10.96 -13.48 -12.71
N ARG A 183 9.87 -13.07 -13.37
CA ARG A 183 9.66 -13.31 -14.79
C ARG A 183 10.74 -12.66 -15.66
N ALA A 184 11.09 -11.39 -15.39
CA ALA A 184 12.15 -10.71 -16.11
C ALA A 184 13.51 -11.41 -15.95
N THR A 185 13.81 -11.95 -14.76
CA THR A 185 15.04 -12.70 -14.49
C THR A 185 15.07 -14.04 -15.22
N ARG A 186 13.94 -14.76 -15.23
CA ARG A 186 13.80 -16.03 -15.98
C ARG A 186 14.00 -15.83 -17.48
N ASP A 187 13.37 -14.81 -18.07
CA ASP A 187 13.49 -14.52 -19.49
C ASP A 187 14.94 -14.19 -19.87
N GLU A 188 15.69 -13.51 -19.01
CA GLU A 188 17.14 -13.27 -19.19
C GLU A 188 17.95 -14.57 -19.12
N PHE A 189 17.64 -15.46 -18.16
CA PHE A 189 18.34 -16.73 -17.99
C PHE A 189 18.06 -17.67 -19.16
N GLY A 190 16.82 -17.81 -19.59
CA GLY A 190 16.44 -18.59 -20.79
C GLY A 190 17.11 -18.09 -22.07
N GLU A 191 17.23 -16.75 -22.26
CA GLU A 191 18.02 -16.20 -23.37
C GLU A 191 19.52 -16.53 -23.27
N CYS A 192 20.07 -16.67 -22.05
CA CYS A 192 21.47 -17.06 -21.85
C CYS A 192 21.68 -18.53 -22.22
N ILE A 193 20.85 -19.45 -21.75
CA ILE A 193 20.89 -20.88 -22.05
C ILE A 193 20.79 -21.11 -23.57
N ALA A 194 19.78 -20.53 -24.22
CA ALA A 194 19.60 -20.66 -25.66
C ALA A 194 20.82 -20.18 -26.48
N LYS A 195 21.55 -19.18 -25.99
CA LYS A 195 22.78 -18.70 -26.64
C LYS A 195 23.97 -19.61 -26.41
N GLU A 196 24.06 -20.22 -25.23
CA GLU A 196 25.10 -21.22 -24.94
C GLU A 196 24.88 -22.49 -25.76
N GLU A 197 23.63 -22.95 -25.89
CA GLU A 197 23.28 -24.09 -26.78
C GLU A 197 23.60 -23.81 -28.24
N VAL A 198 23.29 -22.61 -28.74
CA VAL A 198 23.66 -22.19 -30.11
C VAL A 198 25.17 -22.16 -30.27
N LYS A 199 25.94 -21.75 -29.27
CA LYS A 199 27.40 -21.78 -29.26
C LYS A 199 27.91 -23.22 -29.17
N LYS A 200 27.31 -24.07 -28.33
CA LYS A 200 27.66 -25.51 -28.24
C LYS A 200 27.33 -26.22 -29.55
N LYS A 201 26.18 -25.98 -30.17
CA LYS A 201 25.81 -26.54 -31.49
C LYS A 201 26.74 -26.07 -32.61
N LYS A 202 27.26 -24.84 -32.60
CA LYS A 202 28.29 -24.36 -33.52
C LYS A 202 29.64 -25.03 -33.29
N LYS A 203 30.05 -25.22 -32.03
CA LYS A 203 31.29 -25.95 -31.68
C LYS A 203 31.16 -27.45 -31.90
N LYS A 204 29.96 -28.06 -31.75
CA LYS A 204 29.72 -29.49 -32.02
C LYS A 204 29.72 -29.80 -33.52
N LYS A 205 29.43 -28.81 -34.38
CA LYS A 205 29.66 -28.98 -35.84
C LYS A 205 31.16 -29.01 -36.20
N GLU A 206 32.03 -28.59 -35.29
CA GLU A 206 33.49 -28.64 -35.45
C GLU A 206 34.17 -29.84 -34.72
N LYS A 207 33.46 -30.50 -33.77
CA LYS A 207 33.99 -31.71 -33.09
C LYS A 207 32.87 -32.66 -32.70
N VAL A 208 32.89 -33.87 -33.27
CA VAL A 208 32.03 -34.98 -32.88
C VAL A 208 32.65 -35.68 -31.67
N SER A 209 32.01 -35.69 -30.52
CA SER A 209 32.09 -36.70 -29.46
C SER A 209 31.02 -36.46 -28.40
N ASP A 210 30.37 -37.55 -28.01
CA ASP A 210 29.26 -37.64 -27.06
C ASP A 210 29.74 -37.42 -25.63
N ASP A 211 28.89 -36.79 -24.81
CA ASP A 211 28.58 -37.23 -23.44
C ASP A 211 27.49 -36.34 -22.85
N GLU A 212 26.53 -36.98 -22.21
CA GLU A 212 25.29 -36.46 -21.63
C GLU A 212 25.55 -35.81 -20.26
N GLU A 213 24.98 -34.60 -20.04
CA GLU A 213 24.65 -34.05 -18.71
C GLU A 213 23.45 -33.10 -18.86
N GLU A 214 22.22 -33.64 -18.66
CA GLU A 214 20.96 -32.91 -18.90
C GLU A 214 20.04 -32.71 -17.69
N ASP A 215 20.43 -33.08 -16.45
CA ASP A 215 19.50 -33.15 -15.31
C ASP A 215 19.47 -31.90 -14.36
N GLY A 216 20.40 -30.96 -14.49
CA GLY A 216 20.49 -29.82 -13.54
C GLY A 216 19.64 -28.62 -13.88
N ASP A 217 19.39 -28.37 -15.16
CA ASP A 217 18.76 -27.13 -15.62
C ASP A 217 17.22 -27.16 -15.49
N ASP A 218 16.58 -28.34 -15.62
CA ASP A 218 15.12 -28.48 -15.51
C ASP A 218 14.61 -28.26 -14.07
N VAL A 219 15.34 -28.73 -13.07
CA VAL A 219 15.00 -28.54 -11.64
C VAL A 219 15.02 -27.06 -11.25
N VAL A 220 16.01 -26.29 -11.71
CA VAL A 220 16.12 -24.84 -11.43
C VAL A 220 14.99 -24.06 -12.10
N VAL A 221 14.56 -24.47 -13.29
CA VAL A 221 13.45 -23.84 -14.01
C VAL A 221 12.12 -24.09 -13.28
N GLU A 222 11.89 -25.31 -12.81
CA GLU A 222 10.66 -25.70 -12.11
C GLU A 222 10.54 -25.00 -10.74
N GLU A 223 11.61 -24.94 -9.95
CA GLU A 223 11.63 -24.19 -8.69
C GLU A 223 11.34 -22.69 -8.90
N THR A 224 11.91 -22.09 -9.94
CA THR A 224 11.69 -20.67 -10.26
C THR A 224 10.23 -20.42 -10.66
N LEU A 225 9.59 -21.29 -11.41
CA LEU A 225 8.17 -21.20 -11.78
C LEU A 225 7.25 -21.28 -10.56
N VAL A 226 7.57 -22.15 -9.61
CA VAL A 226 6.80 -22.29 -8.37
C VAL A 226 6.90 -21.02 -7.52
N ILE A 227 8.09 -20.46 -7.35
CA ILE A 227 8.32 -19.23 -6.58
C ILE A 227 7.61 -18.03 -7.24
N GLU A 228 7.70 -17.92 -8.56
CA GLU A 228 7.03 -16.90 -9.36
C GLU A 228 5.51 -16.93 -9.16
N SER A 229 4.88 -18.10 -9.27
CA SER A 229 3.43 -18.23 -9.10
C SER A 229 2.96 -17.90 -7.69
N ARG A 230 3.73 -18.27 -6.65
CA ARG A 230 3.44 -17.93 -5.26
C ARG A 230 3.42 -16.42 -4.99
N ALA A 231 4.23 -15.63 -5.70
CA ALA A 231 4.20 -14.18 -5.56
C ALA A 231 2.85 -13.60 -6.01
N MET A 232 2.30 -14.07 -7.14
CA MET A 232 1.00 -13.62 -7.63
C MET A 232 -0.17 -14.16 -6.78
N GLU A 233 -0.07 -15.39 -6.28
CA GLU A 233 -1.04 -15.96 -5.33
C GLU A 233 -1.11 -15.11 -4.05
N ARG A 234 0.05 -14.66 -3.52
CA ARG A 234 0.10 -13.69 -2.39
C ARG A 234 -0.55 -12.36 -2.74
N ALA A 235 -0.37 -11.86 -3.97
CA ALA A 235 -1.03 -10.62 -4.40
C ALA A 235 -2.56 -10.76 -4.35
N CYS A 236 -3.11 -11.85 -4.87
CA CYS A 236 -4.55 -12.13 -4.81
C CYS A 236 -5.04 -12.30 -3.36
N MET A 237 -4.30 -13.01 -2.52
CA MET A 237 -4.62 -13.17 -1.10
C MET A 237 -4.69 -11.81 -0.37
N TRP A 238 -3.72 -10.92 -0.59
CA TRP A 238 -3.76 -9.58 0.00
C TRP A 238 -4.95 -8.75 -0.48
N CYS A 239 -5.36 -8.89 -1.75
CA CYS A 239 -6.60 -8.28 -2.24
C CYS A 239 -7.82 -8.78 -1.44
N VAL A 240 -7.94 -10.08 -1.23
CA VAL A 240 -9.04 -10.68 -0.45
C VAL A 240 -9.04 -10.18 0.99
N VAL A 241 -7.89 -10.14 1.65
CA VAL A 241 -7.75 -9.62 3.01
C VAL A 241 -8.19 -8.16 3.10
N GLY A 242 -7.74 -7.32 2.16
CA GLY A 242 -8.11 -5.90 2.11
C GLY A 242 -9.61 -5.66 1.88
N VAL A 243 -10.25 -6.51 1.07
CA VAL A 243 -11.68 -6.43 0.76
C VAL A 243 -12.56 -6.93 1.91
N LEU A 244 -12.22 -8.05 2.52
CA LEU A 244 -13.10 -8.70 3.50
C LEU A 244 -12.86 -8.25 4.95
N LEU A 245 -11.62 -7.96 5.34
CA LEU A 245 -11.32 -7.42 6.67
C LEU A 245 -11.26 -5.89 6.68
N GLY A 246 -10.86 -5.29 5.57
CA GLY A 246 -10.82 -3.85 5.44
C GLY A 246 -12.14 -3.31 4.88
N TRP A 247 -12.11 -2.88 3.63
CA TRP A 247 -13.22 -2.19 3.01
C TRP A 247 -13.67 -2.90 1.72
N PRO A 248 -14.94 -3.37 1.64
CA PRO A 248 -15.42 -4.16 0.49
C PRO A 248 -15.23 -3.48 -0.87
N PHE A 249 -15.39 -2.15 -0.94
CA PHE A 249 -15.24 -1.40 -2.19
C PHE A 249 -13.76 -1.26 -2.64
N ALA A 250 -12.79 -1.65 -1.81
CA ALA A 250 -11.40 -1.79 -2.23
C ALA A 250 -11.23 -2.83 -3.35
N GLY A 251 -12.21 -3.72 -3.53
CA GLY A 251 -12.26 -4.66 -4.64
C GLY A 251 -12.06 -4.01 -6.01
N VAL A 252 -12.53 -2.77 -6.19
CA VAL A 252 -12.33 -2.01 -7.43
C VAL A 252 -10.84 -1.84 -7.78
N ALA A 253 -10.02 -1.52 -6.79
CA ALA A 253 -8.56 -1.40 -6.96
C ALA A 253 -7.89 -2.76 -7.18
N CYS A 254 -8.50 -3.86 -6.76
CA CYS A 254 -7.95 -5.22 -6.91
C CYS A 254 -8.23 -5.84 -8.29
N VAL A 255 -9.19 -5.33 -9.07
CA VAL A 255 -9.55 -5.85 -10.40
C VAL A 255 -8.34 -5.96 -11.35
N PRO A 256 -7.49 -4.93 -11.51
CA PRO A 256 -6.32 -5.05 -12.41
C PRO A 256 -5.33 -6.13 -11.97
N ILE A 257 -5.17 -6.35 -10.67
CA ILE A 257 -4.27 -7.37 -10.11
C ILE A 257 -4.82 -8.77 -10.40
N GLY A 258 -6.13 -8.98 -10.20
CA GLY A 258 -6.81 -10.22 -10.55
C GLY A 258 -6.71 -10.53 -12.04
N ALA A 259 -6.93 -9.53 -12.90
CA ALA A 259 -6.79 -9.65 -14.35
C ALA A 259 -5.35 -10.01 -14.75
N LEU A 260 -4.35 -9.37 -14.16
CA LEU A 260 -2.94 -9.71 -14.36
C LEU A 260 -2.65 -11.16 -13.96
N SER A 261 -3.17 -11.60 -12.82
CA SER A 261 -2.99 -12.98 -12.33
C SER A 261 -3.62 -14.01 -13.28
N MET A 262 -4.85 -13.79 -13.73
CA MET A 262 -5.53 -14.67 -14.69
C MET A 262 -4.78 -14.77 -16.02
N TRP A 263 -4.26 -13.63 -16.49
CA TRP A 263 -3.52 -13.57 -17.77
C TRP A 263 -2.15 -14.22 -17.68
N MET A 264 -1.43 -14.03 -16.58
CA MET A 264 -0.01 -14.33 -16.48
C MET A 264 0.28 -15.68 -15.79
N VAL A 265 -0.58 -16.13 -14.89
CA VAL A 265 -0.38 -17.39 -14.15
C VAL A 265 -1.35 -18.47 -14.63
N SER A 266 -2.58 -18.44 -14.18
CA SER A 266 -3.71 -19.24 -14.70
C SER A 266 -5.00 -18.87 -13.96
N ALA A 267 -6.15 -19.07 -14.63
CA ALA A 267 -7.45 -18.83 -14.01
C ALA A 267 -7.69 -19.71 -12.77
N TRP A 268 -7.27 -20.98 -12.82
CA TRP A 268 -7.45 -21.94 -11.71
C TRP A 268 -6.63 -21.58 -10.46
N ARG A 269 -5.35 -21.24 -10.62
CA ARG A 269 -4.50 -20.83 -9.50
C ARG A 269 -5.00 -19.51 -8.90
N THR A 270 -5.40 -18.56 -9.76
CA THR A 270 -5.99 -17.29 -9.33
C THR A 270 -7.28 -17.54 -8.55
N ALA A 271 -8.17 -18.40 -9.04
CA ALA A 271 -9.41 -18.75 -8.36
C ALA A 271 -9.14 -19.38 -6.97
N LYS A 272 -8.20 -20.31 -6.85
CA LYS A 272 -7.81 -20.88 -5.55
C LYS A 272 -7.27 -19.84 -4.58
N ALA A 273 -6.40 -18.95 -5.07
CA ALA A 273 -5.80 -17.90 -4.26
C ALA A 273 -6.82 -16.85 -3.77
N ILE A 274 -7.97 -16.74 -4.43
CA ILE A 274 -9.06 -15.85 -4.06
C ILE A 274 -10.09 -16.59 -3.20
N VAL A 275 -10.63 -17.70 -3.70
CA VAL A 275 -11.81 -18.36 -3.10
C VAL A 275 -11.50 -18.94 -1.72
N LEU A 276 -10.38 -19.64 -1.56
CA LEU A 276 -10.06 -20.27 -0.27
C LEU A 276 -9.94 -19.26 0.87
N PRO A 277 -9.10 -18.21 0.78
CA PRO A 277 -9.03 -17.20 1.84
C PRO A 277 -10.34 -16.40 1.96
N ALA A 278 -11.09 -16.20 0.88
CA ALA A 278 -12.37 -15.51 0.92
C ALA A 278 -13.40 -16.29 1.75
N VAL A 279 -13.53 -17.59 1.54
CA VAL A 279 -14.43 -18.43 2.33
C VAL A 279 -14.04 -18.43 3.81
N VAL A 280 -12.76 -18.61 4.11
CA VAL A 280 -12.26 -18.62 5.50
C VAL A 280 -12.55 -17.30 6.20
N LEU A 281 -12.21 -16.17 5.59
CA LEU A 281 -12.41 -14.85 6.19
C LEU A 281 -13.89 -14.47 6.30
N PHE A 282 -14.70 -14.83 5.30
CA PHE A 282 -16.13 -14.60 5.33
C PHE A 282 -16.80 -15.39 6.46
N CYS A 283 -16.47 -16.68 6.61
CA CYS A 283 -16.99 -17.52 7.70
C CYS A 283 -16.55 -16.97 9.07
N LEU A 284 -15.28 -16.60 9.22
CA LEU A 284 -14.76 -16.04 10.46
C LEU A 284 -15.43 -14.72 10.83
N SER A 285 -15.60 -13.81 9.85
CA SER A 285 -16.30 -12.54 10.05
C SER A 285 -17.77 -12.77 10.43
N THR A 286 -18.47 -13.68 9.72
CA THR A 286 -19.87 -14.00 10.00
C THR A 286 -20.04 -14.63 11.37
N LEU A 287 -19.15 -15.53 11.80
CA LEU A 287 -19.19 -16.11 13.16
C LEU A 287 -18.99 -15.04 14.23
N CYS A 288 -17.98 -14.18 14.04
CA CYS A 288 -17.68 -13.08 14.95
C CYS A 288 -18.88 -12.11 15.05
N ASP A 289 -19.40 -11.65 13.93
CA ASP A 289 -20.53 -10.74 13.88
C ASP A 289 -21.79 -11.39 14.52
N THR A 290 -22.07 -12.67 14.23
CA THR A 290 -23.19 -13.41 14.84
C THR A 290 -23.05 -13.44 16.36
N PHE A 291 -21.86 -13.66 16.89
CA PHE A 291 -21.61 -13.67 18.33
C PHE A 291 -21.90 -12.30 18.96
N PHE A 292 -21.28 -11.27 18.46
CA PHE A 292 -21.39 -9.91 19.05
C PHE A 292 -22.74 -9.26 18.86
N TYR A 293 -23.47 -9.57 17.79
CA TYR A 293 -24.83 -9.10 17.58
C TYR A 293 -25.91 -9.97 18.26
N GLY A 294 -25.50 -10.91 19.13
CA GLY A 294 -26.40 -11.72 19.95
C GLY A 294 -27.15 -12.80 19.19
N GLY A 295 -26.67 -13.20 17.99
CA GLY A 295 -27.34 -14.21 17.16
C GLY A 295 -27.44 -15.60 17.78
N PHE A 296 -26.66 -15.88 18.82
CA PHE A 296 -26.69 -17.15 19.58
C PHE A 296 -27.58 -17.12 20.81
N SER A 297 -28.26 -16.00 21.10
CA SER A 297 -29.07 -15.83 22.33
C SER A 297 -30.20 -16.85 22.47
N ASN A 298 -30.74 -17.34 21.36
CA ASN A 298 -31.81 -18.34 21.31
C ASN A 298 -31.32 -19.79 21.20
N GLY A 299 -30.03 -20.04 21.43
CA GLY A 299 -29.38 -21.34 21.29
C GLY A 299 -28.90 -21.66 19.87
N ILE A 300 -28.04 -22.68 19.76
CA ILE A 300 -27.35 -23.02 18.49
C ILE A 300 -28.33 -23.38 17.36
N LEU A 301 -29.45 -24.04 17.70
CA LEU A 301 -30.44 -24.49 16.71
C LEU A 301 -31.31 -23.35 16.13
N LYS A 302 -31.37 -22.19 16.80
CA LYS A 302 -32.12 -21.00 16.38
C LYS A 302 -31.20 -19.81 16.14
N THR A 303 -29.98 -20.05 15.64
CA THR A 303 -29.00 -19.02 15.41
C THR A 303 -29.44 -18.07 14.30
N GLU A 304 -29.45 -16.77 14.59
CA GLU A 304 -29.66 -15.71 13.63
C GLU A 304 -28.31 -15.27 13.02
N TRP A 305 -27.94 -15.90 11.92
CA TRP A 305 -26.68 -15.59 11.23
C TRP A 305 -26.61 -14.14 10.77
N THR A 306 -25.57 -13.45 11.19
CA THR A 306 -25.33 -12.05 10.87
C THR A 306 -24.01 -11.90 10.12
N SER A 307 -24.04 -11.23 8.96
CA SER A 307 -22.85 -10.86 8.21
C SER A 307 -22.88 -9.37 7.89
N SER A 308 -22.08 -8.60 8.58
CA SER A 308 -21.96 -7.15 8.35
C SER A 308 -21.44 -6.85 6.95
N LEU A 309 -20.60 -7.71 6.37
CA LEU A 309 -20.13 -7.60 4.99
C LEU A 309 -21.30 -7.65 3.98
N VAL A 310 -22.25 -8.54 4.19
CA VAL A 310 -23.46 -8.63 3.35
C VAL A 310 -24.36 -7.43 3.58
N ASN A 311 -24.52 -7.03 4.84
CA ASN A 311 -25.42 -5.93 5.21
C ASN A 311 -24.92 -4.59 4.63
N ILE A 312 -23.61 -4.29 4.74
CA ILE A 312 -23.07 -3.03 4.20
C ILE A 312 -23.16 -2.96 2.67
N VAL A 313 -22.98 -4.08 1.97
CA VAL A 313 -23.16 -4.12 0.51
C VAL A 313 -24.63 -3.94 0.15
N LYS A 314 -25.56 -4.62 0.85
CA LYS A 314 -27.00 -4.44 0.64
C LYS A 314 -27.43 -3.00 0.90
N TYR A 315 -26.94 -2.39 1.98
CA TYR A 315 -27.28 -1.02 2.35
C TYR A 315 -26.86 -0.02 1.26
N ASN A 316 -25.62 -0.13 0.77
CA ASN A 316 -25.08 0.80 -0.23
C ASN A 316 -25.59 0.55 -1.65
N VAL A 317 -25.95 -0.70 -2.00
CA VAL A 317 -26.38 -1.05 -3.38
C VAL A 317 -27.91 -1.05 -3.53
N ARG A 318 -28.64 -1.45 -2.49
CA ARG A 318 -30.11 -1.63 -2.53
C ARG A 318 -30.88 -0.76 -1.54
N GLY A 319 -30.18 0.03 -0.71
CA GLY A 319 -30.81 0.85 0.32
C GLY A 319 -31.71 1.94 -0.28
N SER A 320 -32.91 2.11 0.30
CA SER A 320 -33.88 3.13 -0.08
C SER A 320 -33.43 4.57 0.20
N GLY A 321 -32.25 4.75 0.80
CA GLY A 321 -31.70 6.03 1.20
C GLY A 321 -30.47 6.48 0.44
N GLY A 322 -29.94 5.73 -0.51
CA GLY A 322 -28.78 6.07 -1.35
C GLY A 322 -27.60 6.75 -0.64
N SER A 323 -26.42 6.64 -1.17
CA SER A 323 -25.23 7.39 -0.68
C SER A 323 -25.39 8.92 -0.74
N GLU A 324 -26.40 9.42 -1.46
CA GLU A 324 -26.73 10.84 -1.62
C GLU A 324 -27.22 11.51 -0.33
N LEU A 325 -27.75 10.73 0.64
CA LEU A 325 -28.15 11.24 1.96
C LEU A 325 -26.99 11.84 2.77
N TYR A 326 -25.78 11.40 2.49
CA TYR A 326 -24.57 11.86 3.18
C TYR A 326 -23.85 13.01 2.45
N GLY A 327 -24.55 13.63 1.48
CA GLY A 327 -24.01 14.70 0.66
C GLY A 327 -23.42 14.20 -0.65
N THR A 328 -23.43 15.10 -1.63
CA THR A 328 -22.90 14.83 -2.97
C THR A 328 -21.76 15.80 -3.29
N GLU A 329 -20.74 15.31 -3.97
CA GLU A 329 -19.57 16.07 -4.36
C GLU A 329 -19.34 16.01 -5.87
N ASN A 330 -18.80 17.11 -6.42
CA ASN A 330 -18.48 17.20 -7.84
C ASN A 330 -17.39 16.17 -8.24
N TRP A 331 -17.33 15.79 -9.51
CA TRP A 331 -16.31 14.89 -10.06
C TRP A 331 -14.86 15.37 -9.80
N SER A 332 -14.64 16.68 -9.68
CA SER A 332 -13.32 17.27 -9.41
C SER A 332 -12.86 17.15 -7.96
N PHE A 333 -13.69 16.64 -7.05
CA PHE A 333 -13.38 16.49 -5.62
C PHE A 333 -12.04 15.78 -5.39
N TYR A 334 -11.88 14.59 -5.98
CA TYR A 334 -10.65 13.83 -5.80
C TYR A 334 -9.42 14.46 -6.47
N LEU A 335 -9.60 15.17 -7.58
CA LEU A 335 -8.48 15.87 -8.22
C LEU A 335 -7.92 16.95 -7.31
N ARG A 336 -8.80 17.71 -6.65
CA ARG A 336 -8.42 18.74 -5.67
C ARG A 336 -7.73 18.13 -4.46
N ASN A 337 -8.29 17.07 -3.88
CA ASN A 337 -7.72 16.39 -2.71
C ASN A 337 -6.36 15.77 -3.03
N LEU A 338 -6.22 15.08 -4.15
CA LEU A 338 -4.95 14.50 -4.57
C LEU A 338 -3.89 15.58 -4.85
N ALA A 339 -4.29 16.72 -5.42
CA ALA A 339 -3.38 17.86 -5.62
C ALA A 339 -2.90 18.43 -4.27
N LEU A 340 -3.76 18.49 -3.24
CA LEU A 340 -3.38 18.94 -1.91
C LEU A 340 -2.48 17.94 -1.17
N HIS A 341 -2.72 16.63 -1.30
CA HIS A 341 -2.04 15.60 -0.54
C HIS A 341 -0.79 15.04 -1.20
N PHE A 342 -0.72 15.10 -2.55
CA PHE A 342 0.39 14.56 -3.34
C PHE A 342 1.04 15.60 -4.26
N ASN A 343 0.51 16.80 -4.35
CA ASN A 343 1.00 17.94 -5.12
C ASN A 343 1.66 17.55 -6.45
N VAL A 344 2.96 17.76 -6.65
CA VAL A 344 3.70 17.44 -7.90
C VAL A 344 3.65 15.94 -8.26
N ALA A 345 3.54 15.04 -7.28
CA ALA A 345 3.49 13.60 -7.54
C ALA A 345 2.18 13.17 -8.22
N PHE A 346 1.05 13.85 -7.92
CA PHE A 346 -0.25 13.50 -8.49
C PHE A 346 -0.31 13.61 -10.02
N PRO A 347 0.01 14.75 -10.67
CA PRO A 347 -0.01 14.85 -12.13
C PRO A 347 0.96 13.87 -12.80
N LEU A 348 2.10 13.56 -12.17
CA LEU A 348 3.01 12.53 -12.66
C LEU A 348 2.39 11.14 -12.57
N ALA A 349 1.70 10.82 -11.47
CA ALA A 349 0.98 9.56 -11.34
C ALA A 349 -0.14 9.42 -12.38
N PHE A 350 -0.87 10.50 -12.65
CA PHE A 350 -2.00 10.50 -13.57
C PHE A 350 -1.61 10.09 -15.00
N VAL A 351 -0.45 10.52 -15.50
CA VAL A 351 0.03 10.21 -16.85
C VAL A 351 0.78 8.87 -16.95
N ALA A 352 0.96 8.14 -15.87
CA ALA A 352 1.76 6.90 -15.82
C ALA A 352 1.36 5.84 -16.86
N PRO A 353 0.07 5.56 -17.14
CA PRO A 353 -0.30 4.57 -18.15
C PRO A 353 0.20 4.93 -19.55
N ILE A 354 0.10 6.19 -19.92
CA ILE A 354 0.58 6.71 -21.22
C ILE A 354 2.10 6.55 -21.28
N MET A 355 2.80 6.93 -20.22
CA MET A 355 4.26 6.87 -20.17
C MET A 355 4.78 5.42 -20.17
N ALA A 356 4.10 4.49 -19.51
CA ALA A 356 4.45 3.07 -19.54
C ALA A 356 4.26 2.47 -20.95
N LEU A 357 3.13 2.74 -21.60
CA LEU A 357 2.85 2.30 -22.97
C LEU A 357 3.85 2.88 -23.97
N PHE A 358 4.14 4.18 -23.87
CA PHE A 358 5.15 4.82 -24.70
C PHE A 358 6.53 4.18 -24.52
N SER A 359 6.96 3.95 -23.28
CA SER A 359 8.25 3.33 -22.99
C SER A 359 8.30 1.89 -23.50
N HIS A 360 7.20 1.13 -23.37
CA HIS A 360 7.09 -0.22 -23.93
C HIS A 360 7.24 -0.22 -25.45
N ALA A 361 6.47 0.62 -26.17
CA ALA A 361 6.53 0.73 -27.62
C ALA A 361 7.93 1.16 -28.09
N PHE A 362 8.51 2.15 -27.42
CA PHE A 362 9.84 2.65 -27.71
C PHE A 362 10.94 1.58 -27.54
N GLN A 363 10.86 0.81 -26.47
CA GLN A 363 11.77 -0.34 -26.23
C GLN A 363 11.66 -1.36 -27.37
N ARG A 364 10.45 -1.70 -27.81
CA ARG A 364 10.22 -2.63 -28.93
C ARG A 364 10.82 -2.14 -30.26
N ILE A 365 10.68 -0.84 -30.56
CA ILE A 365 11.26 -0.25 -31.78
C ILE A 365 12.78 -0.33 -31.74
N LEU A 366 13.41 -0.07 -30.59
CA LEU A 366 14.86 -0.15 -30.45
C LEU A 366 15.38 -1.59 -30.63
N GLU A 367 14.67 -2.58 -30.07
CA GLU A 367 15.01 -4.00 -30.23
C GLU A 367 14.91 -4.43 -31.70
N ALA A 368 13.86 -4.02 -32.40
CA ALA A 368 13.71 -4.33 -33.83
C ALA A 368 14.84 -3.75 -34.70
N LYS A 369 15.29 -2.52 -34.39
CA LYS A 369 16.45 -1.91 -35.07
C LYS A 369 17.76 -2.61 -34.75
N GLN A 370 17.98 -3.05 -33.52
CA GLN A 370 19.21 -3.78 -33.14
C GLN A 370 19.29 -5.19 -33.77
N LYS A 371 18.16 -5.87 -33.95
CA LYS A 371 18.13 -7.15 -34.67
C LYS A 371 18.50 -7.03 -36.14
N LYS A 372 18.18 -5.90 -36.79
CA LYS A 372 18.51 -5.63 -38.21
C LYS A 372 20.00 -5.27 -38.41
N THR A 373 20.62 -4.59 -37.46
CA THR A 373 22.06 -4.29 -37.49
C THR A 373 22.82 -5.40 -36.78
N LYS A 374 23.34 -6.40 -37.51
CA LYS A 374 24.18 -7.52 -37.02
C LYS A 374 25.45 -7.04 -36.29
N ALA A 375 25.33 -6.27 -35.23
CA ALA A 375 26.44 -5.80 -34.42
C ALA A 375 26.63 -6.75 -33.25
N SER A 376 27.54 -7.71 -33.43
CA SER A 376 28.18 -8.49 -32.37
C SER A 376 29.07 -7.55 -31.55
N SER A 377 28.53 -6.85 -30.59
CA SER A 377 29.33 -6.25 -29.56
C SER A 377 28.75 -6.66 -28.21
N SER A 378 29.59 -7.25 -27.36
CA SER A 378 29.37 -7.60 -25.98
C SER A 378 29.16 -6.37 -25.11
N THR A 379 28.12 -5.59 -25.39
CA THR A 379 27.69 -4.54 -24.49
C THR A 379 26.90 -5.18 -23.36
N SER A 380 27.31 -4.96 -22.12
CA SER A 380 26.61 -5.31 -20.88
C SER A 380 25.09 -5.21 -21.08
N LYS A 381 24.41 -6.36 -21.08
CA LYS A 381 22.95 -6.46 -21.25
C LYS A 381 22.31 -5.80 -20.03
N ARG A 382 21.80 -4.60 -20.19
CA ARG A 382 20.97 -3.95 -19.19
C ARG A 382 19.64 -4.71 -19.09
N ARG A 383 19.24 -5.09 -17.89
CA ARG A 383 17.95 -5.71 -17.60
C ARG A 383 16.81 -4.91 -18.24
N LYS A 384 15.90 -5.59 -18.91
CA LYS A 384 14.75 -4.96 -19.56
C LYS A 384 13.69 -4.63 -18.51
N VAL A 385 13.21 -3.39 -18.52
CA VAL A 385 12.12 -2.98 -17.62
C VAL A 385 10.80 -3.56 -18.16
N PRO A 386 10.03 -4.31 -17.37
CA PRO A 386 8.77 -4.92 -17.81
C PRO A 386 7.61 -3.91 -17.78
N TRP A 387 7.67 -2.89 -18.66
CA TRP A 387 6.73 -1.76 -18.67
C TRP A 387 5.25 -2.19 -18.70
N LEU A 388 4.91 -3.27 -19.40
CA LEU A 388 3.53 -3.73 -19.48
C LEU A 388 3.03 -4.31 -18.15
N ALA A 389 3.87 -5.07 -17.44
CA ALA A 389 3.53 -5.55 -16.10
C ALA A 389 3.41 -4.39 -15.09
N LEU A 390 4.32 -3.40 -15.18
CA LEU A 390 4.26 -2.19 -14.38
C LEU A 390 2.99 -1.37 -14.64
N LEU A 391 2.52 -1.34 -15.90
CA LEU A 391 1.24 -0.72 -16.24
C LEU A 391 0.10 -1.36 -15.43
N PHE A 392 -0.03 -2.68 -15.43
CA PHE A 392 -1.07 -3.37 -14.68
C PHE A 392 -0.96 -3.12 -13.16
N CYS A 393 0.27 -3.01 -12.62
CA CYS A 393 0.50 -2.68 -11.22
C CYS A 393 0.14 -1.21 -10.89
N ALA A 394 0.14 -0.30 -11.86
CA ALA A 394 -0.25 1.10 -11.71
C ALA A 394 -1.77 1.31 -11.85
N LEU A 395 -2.46 0.46 -12.64
CA LEU A 395 -3.90 0.59 -12.93
C LEU A 395 -4.81 0.64 -11.70
N PRO A 396 -4.52 -0.01 -10.54
CA PRO A 396 -5.35 0.13 -9.34
C PRO A 396 -5.67 1.58 -8.98
N PHE A 397 -4.69 2.49 -9.07
CA PHE A 397 -4.90 3.92 -8.84
C PHE A 397 -5.89 4.53 -9.85
N HIS A 398 -5.71 4.27 -11.13
CA HIS A 398 -6.52 4.89 -12.18
C HIS A 398 -7.95 4.36 -12.20
N VAL A 399 -8.13 3.05 -12.01
CA VAL A 399 -9.45 2.42 -11.97
C VAL A 399 -10.25 2.91 -10.78
N ALA A 400 -9.65 2.98 -9.59
CA ALA A 400 -10.32 3.50 -8.41
C ALA A 400 -10.63 5.00 -8.54
N LEU A 401 -9.70 5.81 -9.06
CA LEU A 401 -9.93 7.24 -9.29
C LEU A 401 -11.13 7.47 -10.21
N VAL A 402 -11.21 6.76 -11.32
CA VAL A 402 -12.36 6.87 -12.25
C VAL A 402 -13.64 6.41 -11.58
N PHE A 403 -13.63 5.22 -10.96
CA PHE A 403 -14.81 4.65 -10.33
C PHE A 403 -15.39 5.57 -9.26
N PHE A 404 -14.58 6.00 -8.28
CA PHE A 404 -15.08 6.85 -7.19
C PHE A 404 -15.41 8.28 -7.66
N SER A 405 -14.76 8.79 -8.71
CA SER A 405 -15.14 10.10 -9.28
C SER A 405 -16.52 10.09 -9.91
N LEU A 406 -17.02 8.94 -10.38
CA LEU A 406 -18.36 8.77 -10.93
C LEU A 406 -19.44 8.60 -9.86
N MET A 407 -19.06 8.23 -8.62
CA MET A 407 -20.04 8.09 -7.52
C MET A 407 -20.51 9.47 -7.06
N PRO A 408 -21.81 9.64 -6.68
CA PRO A 408 -22.32 10.92 -6.18
C PRO A 408 -21.68 11.31 -4.86
N HIS A 409 -21.69 10.42 -3.88
CA HIS A 409 -21.06 10.61 -2.58
C HIS A 409 -19.57 10.34 -2.64
N LYS A 410 -18.77 11.26 -2.12
CA LYS A 410 -17.31 11.19 -2.15
C LYS A 410 -16.74 11.60 -0.82
N GLU A 411 -15.81 10.78 -0.33
CA GLU A 411 -15.00 11.06 0.85
C GLU A 411 -13.53 10.85 0.54
N GLU A 412 -12.65 11.63 1.16
CA GLU A 412 -11.22 11.57 0.92
C GLU A 412 -10.65 10.16 1.14
N ARG A 413 -11.08 9.49 2.22
CA ARG A 413 -10.63 8.15 2.60
C ARG A 413 -10.93 7.06 1.55
N PHE A 414 -11.87 7.24 0.63
CA PHE A 414 -12.14 6.24 -0.41
C PHE A 414 -10.95 6.01 -1.34
N LEU A 415 -10.09 7.02 -1.51
CA LEU A 415 -8.86 6.88 -2.29
C LEU A 415 -7.62 6.47 -1.48
N TYR A 416 -7.71 6.34 -0.15
CA TYR A 416 -6.58 5.86 0.65
C TYR A 416 -6.05 4.52 0.11
N ILE A 417 -6.95 3.63 -0.28
CA ILE A 417 -6.63 2.29 -0.80
C ILE A 417 -5.60 2.27 -1.94
N VAL A 418 -5.43 3.38 -2.66
CA VAL A 418 -4.56 3.46 -3.84
C VAL A 418 -3.37 4.41 -3.70
N TYR A 419 -3.02 4.86 -2.50
CA TYR A 419 -1.88 5.75 -2.30
C TYR A 419 -0.53 5.08 -2.58
N GLY A 420 -0.38 3.80 -2.26
CA GLY A 420 0.78 3.01 -2.69
C GLY A 420 0.89 2.89 -4.23
N PRO A 421 -0.17 2.43 -4.93
CA PRO A 421 -0.24 2.47 -6.40
C PRO A 421 -0.01 3.84 -7.03
N LEU A 422 -0.45 4.94 -6.40
CA LEU A 422 -0.17 6.31 -6.84
C LEU A 422 1.34 6.60 -6.80
N ALA A 423 1.99 6.27 -5.68
CA ALA A 423 3.44 6.44 -5.54
C ALA A 423 4.21 5.64 -6.61
N LEU A 424 3.78 4.40 -6.89
CA LEU A 424 4.33 3.58 -7.97
C LEU A 424 4.14 4.27 -9.33
N SER A 425 2.93 4.77 -9.62
CA SER A 425 2.61 5.47 -10.86
C SER A 425 3.51 6.68 -11.09
N THR A 426 3.75 7.48 -10.02
CA THR A 426 4.72 8.58 -10.05
C THR A 426 6.11 8.09 -10.44
N GLY A 427 6.58 7.00 -9.80
CA GLY A 427 7.88 6.40 -10.07
C GLY A 427 8.04 5.91 -11.52
N ILE A 428 7.00 5.28 -12.07
CA ILE A 428 6.95 4.82 -13.47
C ILE A 428 7.15 6.01 -14.41
N THR A 429 6.40 7.10 -14.22
CA THR A 429 6.50 8.29 -15.06
C THR A 429 7.89 8.92 -14.99
N VAL A 430 8.44 9.10 -13.79
CA VAL A 430 9.80 9.64 -13.60
C VAL A 430 10.83 8.77 -14.31
N ALA A 431 10.79 7.45 -14.15
CA ALA A 431 11.73 6.53 -14.80
C ALA A 431 11.57 6.57 -16.33
N ALA A 432 10.34 6.61 -16.85
CA ALA A 432 10.06 6.68 -18.27
C ALA A 432 10.61 7.98 -18.91
N ILE A 433 10.43 9.11 -18.25
CA ILE A 433 10.99 10.41 -18.68
C ILE A 433 12.51 10.31 -18.77
N PHE A 434 13.18 9.85 -17.72
CA PHE A 434 14.64 9.72 -17.71
C PHE A 434 15.17 8.76 -18.78
N ASP A 435 14.51 7.62 -19.01
CA ASP A 435 14.92 6.66 -20.03
C ASP A 435 14.73 7.20 -21.45
N THR A 436 13.66 7.96 -21.68
CA THR A 436 13.42 8.65 -22.95
C THR A 436 14.52 9.68 -23.23
N PHE A 437 14.83 10.57 -22.28
CA PHE A 437 15.91 11.54 -22.40
C PHE A 437 17.27 10.89 -22.64
N LYS A 438 17.60 9.84 -21.91
CA LYS A 438 18.87 9.12 -22.07
C LYS A 438 18.99 8.48 -23.46
N THR A 439 17.89 7.98 -24.00
CA THR A 439 17.90 7.35 -25.33
C THR A 439 17.96 8.38 -26.43
N PHE A 440 17.20 9.46 -26.31
CA PHE A 440 17.29 10.61 -27.23
C PHE A 440 18.71 11.16 -27.31
N SER A 441 19.37 11.37 -26.17
CA SER A 441 20.78 11.76 -26.09
C SER A 441 21.72 10.79 -26.83
N ARG A 442 21.46 9.46 -26.76
CA ARG A 442 22.29 8.47 -27.47
C ARG A 442 22.06 8.51 -28.99
N VAL A 443 20.83 8.72 -29.42
CA VAL A 443 20.49 8.85 -30.85
C VAL A 443 21.18 10.08 -31.46
N ILE A 444 21.12 11.24 -30.81
CA ILE A 444 21.78 12.44 -31.24
C ILE A 444 23.30 12.26 -31.32
N LYS A 445 23.93 11.61 -30.32
CA LYS A 445 25.37 11.34 -30.36
C LYS A 445 25.80 10.48 -31.56
N ARG A 446 24.97 9.50 -31.97
CA ARG A 446 25.23 8.61 -33.11
C ARG A 446 25.03 9.31 -34.47
N ALA A 447 24.18 10.32 -34.55
CA ALA A 447 23.81 10.99 -35.77
C ALA A 447 24.89 11.94 -36.34
N LYS A 448 26.12 12.01 -35.75
CA LYS A 448 27.26 12.87 -36.17
C LYS A 448 26.91 14.36 -36.41
N ILE A 449 25.83 14.83 -35.80
CA ILE A 449 25.33 16.20 -35.95
C ILE A 449 26.22 17.13 -35.12
N GLY A 450 26.67 18.23 -35.71
CA GLY A 450 27.80 19.11 -35.37
C GLY A 450 27.91 19.60 -33.91
N GLN A 451 29.01 20.34 -33.62
CA GLN A 451 29.40 20.83 -32.28
C GLN A 451 28.30 21.67 -31.59
N PHE A 452 27.51 22.42 -32.35
CA PHE A 452 26.40 23.25 -31.85
C PHE A 452 25.35 22.43 -31.09
N ILE A 453 24.97 21.23 -31.58
CA ILE A 453 23.98 20.36 -30.91
C ILE A 453 24.58 19.68 -29.69
N LYS A 454 25.90 19.46 -29.64
CA LYS A 454 26.56 18.94 -28.39
C LYS A 454 26.53 19.95 -27.24
N SER A 455 26.68 21.25 -27.55
CA SER A 455 26.54 22.34 -26.58
C SER A 455 25.12 22.44 -26.07
N SER A 456 24.14 22.51 -26.99
CA SER A 456 22.71 22.52 -26.64
C SER A 456 22.27 21.30 -25.82
N GLN A 457 22.81 20.10 -26.11
CA GLN A 457 22.50 18.89 -25.35
C GLN A 457 22.96 18.97 -23.88
N ARG A 458 24.12 19.58 -23.61
CA ARG A 458 24.58 19.80 -22.22
C ARG A 458 23.65 20.76 -21.49
N ALA A 459 23.28 21.85 -22.13
CA ALA A 459 22.35 22.84 -21.59
C ALA A 459 20.98 22.23 -21.30
N PHE A 460 20.40 21.45 -22.23
CA PHE A 460 19.14 20.71 -21.99
C PHE A 460 19.25 19.70 -20.87
N SER A 461 20.37 18.98 -20.75
CA SER A 461 20.59 18.01 -19.65
C SER A 461 20.69 18.71 -18.29
N LEU A 462 21.38 19.85 -18.22
CA LEU A 462 21.49 20.67 -17.01
C LEU A 462 20.13 21.29 -16.64
N LEU A 463 19.41 21.83 -17.60
CA LEU A 463 18.06 22.37 -17.37
C LEU A 463 17.10 21.28 -16.87
N GLY A 464 17.12 20.09 -17.47
CA GLY A 464 16.31 18.96 -17.01
C GLY A 464 16.67 18.50 -15.61
N ALA A 465 17.96 18.48 -15.26
CA ALA A 465 18.40 18.17 -13.90
C ALA A 465 17.94 19.24 -12.89
N LEU A 466 18.07 20.52 -13.25
CA LEU A 466 17.64 21.64 -12.42
C LEU A 466 16.11 21.60 -12.19
N LEU A 467 15.33 21.41 -13.24
CA LEU A 467 13.87 21.27 -13.12
C LEU A 467 13.47 20.06 -12.26
N GLY A 468 14.19 18.95 -12.37
CA GLY A 468 13.99 17.77 -11.53
C GLY A 468 14.25 18.05 -10.05
N VAL A 469 15.35 18.75 -9.73
CA VAL A 469 15.70 19.16 -8.35
C VAL A 469 14.66 20.16 -7.82
N LEU A 470 14.28 21.17 -8.61
CA LEU A 470 13.26 22.15 -8.22
C LEU A 470 11.90 21.48 -7.97
N SER A 471 11.49 20.56 -8.83
CA SER A 471 10.24 19.80 -8.64
C SER A 471 10.27 18.94 -7.37
N LEU A 472 11.42 18.33 -7.08
CA LEU A 472 11.61 17.54 -5.85
C LEU A 472 11.55 18.44 -4.61
N MET A 473 12.25 19.56 -4.61
CA MET A 473 12.21 20.55 -3.51
C MET A 473 10.80 21.09 -3.30
N LEU A 474 10.12 21.45 -4.38
CA LEU A 474 8.73 21.90 -4.32
C LEU A 474 7.82 20.81 -3.71
N PHE A 475 7.96 19.55 -4.15
CA PHE A 475 7.20 18.43 -3.60
C PHE A 475 7.41 18.29 -2.08
N ILE A 476 8.66 18.30 -1.62
CA ILE A 476 9.00 18.14 -0.19
C ILE A 476 8.46 19.32 0.62
N VAL A 477 8.69 20.55 0.18
CA VAL A 477 8.28 21.77 0.90
C VAL A 477 6.76 21.84 1.00
N LEU A 478 6.02 21.63 -0.09
CA LEU A 478 4.56 21.66 -0.07
C LEU A 478 3.97 20.54 0.80
N SER A 479 4.54 19.32 0.73
CA SER A 479 4.10 18.20 1.57
C SER A 479 4.37 18.46 3.06
N ALA A 480 5.57 18.90 3.41
CA ALA A 480 5.92 19.22 4.79
C ALA A 480 5.06 20.36 5.35
N SER A 481 4.88 21.44 4.57
CA SER A 481 4.03 22.58 4.94
C SER A 481 2.58 22.14 5.18
N ARG A 482 2.01 21.30 4.30
CA ARG A 482 0.65 20.80 4.46
C ARG A 482 0.52 19.89 5.69
N THR A 483 1.46 18.97 5.89
CA THR A 483 1.47 18.07 7.05
C THR A 483 1.59 18.86 8.35
N PHE A 484 2.50 19.85 8.40
CA PHE A 484 2.65 20.75 9.55
C PHE A 484 1.38 21.55 9.82
N ALA A 485 0.75 22.11 8.78
CA ALA A 485 -0.50 22.86 8.93
C ALA A 485 -1.64 21.97 9.48
N LEU A 486 -1.75 20.71 9.03
CA LEU A 486 -2.72 19.78 9.58
C LEU A 486 -2.48 19.54 11.07
N ILE A 487 -1.26 19.19 11.46
CA ILE A 487 -0.91 18.93 12.86
C ILE A 487 -1.20 20.14 13.74
N THR A 488 -0.79 21.35 13.30
CA THR A 488 -0.88 22.55 14.13
C THR A 488 -2.29 23.13 14.24
N TYR A 489 -3.06 23.11 13.14
CA TYR A 489 -4.34 23.82 13.10
C TYR A 489 -5.57 22.94 13.25
N TYR A 490 -5.42 21.60 13.19
CA TYR A 490 -6.53 20.65 13.28
C TYR A 490 -6.42 19.68 14.46
N GLY A 491 -5.43 19.85 15.37
CA GLY A 491 -5.19 18.99 16.55
C GLY A 491 -6.19 19.14 17.68
N ALA A 492 -6.93 20.25 17.71
CA ALA A 492 -7.84 20.59 18.77
C ALA A 492 -8.82 19.48 19.23
N PRO A 493 -9.40 18.64 18.36
CA PRO A 493 -10.33 17.59 18.80
C PRO A 493 -9.74 16.59 19.80
N ILE A 494 -8.44 16.30 19.72
CA ILE A 494 -7.76 15.42 20.67
C ILE A 494 -7.44 16.17 21.97
N GLU A 495 -6.93 17.40 21.85
CA GLU A 495 -6.43 18.19 22.97
C GLU A 495 -7.55 18.76 23.87
N VAL A 496 -8.68 19.16 23.28
CA VAL A 496 -9.80 19.75 24.01
C VAL A 496 -10.36 18.81 25.08
N TYR A 497 -10.56 17.56 24.74
CA TYR A 497 -11.11 16.59 25.68
C TYR A 497 -10.10 16.17 26.76
N ALA A 498 -8.81 16.12 26.41
CA ALA A 498 -7.74 15.85 27.36
C ALA A 498 -7.52 17.02 28.34
N SER A 499 -7.98 18.25 28.03
CA SER A 499 -7.85 19.43 28.89
C SER A 499 -8.88 19.48 30.01
N LEU A 500 -9.87 18.60 30.03
CA LEU A 500 -10.85 18.52 31.12
C LEU A 500 -10.14 18.15 32.44
N PRO A 501 -10.61 18.65 33.62
CA PRO A 501 -9.95 18.36 34.89
C PRO A 501 -10.02 16.88 35.24
N VAL A 502 -8.93 16.34 35.76
CA VAL A 502 -8.89 14.94 36.25
C VAL A 502 -9.87 14.74 37.40
N ASN A 503 -10.02 15.77 38.24
CA ASN A 503 -11.03 15.81 39.30
C ASN A 503 -12.22 16.70 38.88
N PRO A 504 -13.35 16.10 38.47
CA PRO A 504 -14.50 16.87 38.01
C PRO A 504 -15.12 17.77 39.07
N LEU A 505 -14.90 17.50 40.37
CA LEU A 505 -15.40 18.31 41.46
C LEU A 505 -14.79 19.72 41.52
N GLU A 506 -13.66 19.94 40.85
CA GLU A 506 -13.07 21.28 40.69
C GLU A 506 -13.99 22.23 39.91
N TRP A 507 -14.77 21.71 38.98
CA TRP A 507 -15.70 22.49 38.15
C TRP A 507 -17.16 22.32 38.57
N LEU A 508 -17.50 21.23 39.24
CA LEU A 508 -18.85 20.86 39.62
C LEU A 508 -18.89 20.43 41.10
N PRO A 509 -18.70 21.40 42.02
CA PRO A 509 -18.59 21.13 43.47
C PRO A 509 -19.88 20.50 44.06
N ASP A 510 -21.04 20.74 43.45
CA ASP A 510 -22.32 20.19 43.90
C ASP A 510 -22.56 18.74 43.53
N LYS A 511 -21.66 18.13 42.71
CA LYS A 511 -21.74 16.72 42.31
C LYS A 511 -21.10 15.84 43.35
N ARG A 512 -21.68 14.63 43.54
CA ARG A 512 -21.05 13.59 44.38
C ARG A 512 -19.87 12.99 43.66
N PRO A 513 -18.84 12.53 44.37
CA PRO A 513 -17.68 11.86 43.78
C PRO A 513 -18.03 10.59 42.94
N SER A 514 -19.20 10.02 43.18
CA SER A 514 -19.70 8.82 42.49
C SER A 514 -20.48 9.11 41.19
N ASP A 515 -20.81 10.38 40.95
CA ASP A 515 -21.70 10.72 39.83
C ASP A 515 -20.94 10.73 38.50
N ASP A 516 -21.55 10.17 37.48
CA ASP A 516 -21.06 10.31 36.10
C ASP A 516 -21.26 11.74 35.59
N ILE A 517 -20.32 12.24 34.83
CA ILE A 517 -20.33 13.57 34.22
C ILE A 517 -20.55 13.47 32.74
N ASN A 518 -21.67 13.95 32.27
CA ASN A 518 -21.99 13.95 30.87
C ASN A 518 -21.26 15.08 30.15
N VAL A 519 -20.47 14.75 29.16
CA VAL A 519 -19.88 15.66 28.16
C VAL A 519 -20.83 15.67 26.97
N CYS A 520 -21.66 16.70 26.92
CA CYS A 520 -22.64 16.84 25.83
C CYS A 520 -21.97 17.46 24.62
N VAL A 521 -22.01 16.77 23.50
CA VAL A 521 -21.49 17.22 22.21
C VAL A 521 -22.68 17.48 21.30
N GLY A 522 -22.95 18.76 20.99
CA GLY A 522 -24.04 19.17 20.13
C GLY A 522 -23.72 18.98 18.65
N ASP A 523 -23.86 20.04 17.84
CA ASP A 523 -23.53 20.02 16.40
C ASP A 523 -22.05 19.72 16.09
N GLU A 524 -21.21 19.63 17.12
CA GLU A 524 -19.76 19.38 17.00
C GLU A 524 -19.40 17.88 17.02
N TRP A 525 -20.36 16.97 16.91
CA TRP A 525 -20.11 15.52 16.81
C TRP A 525 -19.09 15.18 15.70
N TYR A 526 -19.05 15.96 14.63
CA TYR A 526 -18.09 15.81 13.53
C TYR A 526 -16.64 16.19 13.93
N ARG A 527 -16.41 16.76 15.13
CA ARG A 527 -15.09 17.03 15.70
C ARG A 527 -14.53 15.83 16.47
N PHE A 528 -15.16 14.69 16.32
CA PHE A 528 -14.62 13.38 16.67
C PHE A 528 -14.32 13.17 18.16
N PRO A 529 -15.26 13.42 19.06
CA PRO A 529 -15.08 13.18 20.49
C PRO A 529 -14.86 11.70 20.76
N SER A 530 -13.90 11.36 21.66
CA SER A 530 -13.62 9.97 22.01
C SER A 530 -13.33 9.81 23.49
N HIS A 531 -13.86 8.72 24.07
CA HIS A 531 -13.59 8.33 25.44
C HIS A 531 -12.12 8.02 25.71
N PHE A 532 -11.32 7.69 24.70
CA PHE A 532 -9.87 7.52 24.84
C PHE A 532 -9.16 8.77 25.33
N HIS A 533 -9.66 9.95 24.99
CA HIS A 533 -9.04 11.25 25.32
C HIS A 533 -9.65 11.93 26.54
N LEU A 534 -10.66 11.36 27.17
CA LEU A 534 -11.23 11.90 28.41
C LEU A 534 -10.31 11.58 29.60
N PRO A 535 -10.19 12.47 30.61
CA PRO A 535 -9.24 12.30 31.71
C PRO A 535 -9.45 11.02 32.56
N ASN A 536 -10.70 10.62 32.75
CA ASN A 536 -11.03 9.43 33.53
C ASN A 536 -12.36 8.79 33.10
N GLU A 537 -12.73 7.68 33.75
CA GLU A 537 -13.93 6.89 33.47
C GLU A 537 -15.25 7.50 33.95
N LYS A 538 -15.22 8.61 34.68
CA LYS A 538 -16.44 9.29 35.14
C LYS A 538 -17.06 10.13 34.03
N TYR A 539 -16.27 10.56 33.08
CA TYR A 539 -16.75 11.33 31.94
C TYR A 539 -17.43 10.43 30.92
N ARG A 540 -18.62 10.84 30.47
CA ARG A 540 -19.44 10.16 29.48
C ARG A 540 -19.74 11.11 28.33
N ILE A 541 -19.34 10.79 27.11
CA ILE A 541 -19.79 11.51 25.91
C ILE A 541 -21.24 11.11 25.63
N ARG A 542 -22.08 12.13 25.41
CA ARG A 542 -23.51 11.97 25.15
C ARG A 542 -23.90 12.72 23.88
#